data_e328731fa0bd0d02c0b9b91679056331
#
_entry.id   e328731fa0bd0d02c0b9b91679056331
#
_cell.length_a   1.000
_cell.length_b   1.000
_cell.length_c   1.000
_cell.angle_alpha   90.00
_cell.angle_beta   90.00
_cell.angle_gamma   90.00
#
_symmetry.space_group_name_H-M   'P 1'
#
loop_
_entity.id
_entity.type
_entity.pdbx_description
1 polymer ?
#
loop_
_entity_poly.entity_id
_entity_poly.type
_entity_poly.pdbx_seq_one_letter_code
_entity_poly.pdbx_strand_id
1 'polypeptide(L)'
;MKIIVCVKQVPDTSGKVAVNADGTLDRASMQTIINPDDMNAVEAALSLKDQLGCPVIAVSMGPPPAAGMLLELKAMGVDKAVLVSAREFGGSDTFATSQILAAAIKNLGVDKDDIIFCGRQAIDGDTAQVGPQIAEKLEIPQVSYVADIRKDGDTLTVKRMLEDGYMTVQVQTPCLLTCIKELNTPRYMTIRGILDCDSEPVTVLDYNALKDDPLIEVDTIGLKGSPTNIYKSFTPPRKGSGMMLEGSGRETVEQLFGILSAKHII
;
A
#
# COMPACT_ATOMS: atom_id res chain seq x y z
N MET A 1 19.63 -1.11 -12.95
CA MET A 1 18.64 -1.64 -12.00
C MET A 1 18.44 -0.68 -10.87
N LYS A 2 17.22 -0.33 -10.54
CA LYS A 2 16.78 0.36 -9.33
C LYS A 2 15.53 -0.35 -8.80
N ILE A 3 15.18 -0.08 -7.55
CA ILE A 3 13.95 -0.55 -6.94
C ILE A 3 13.07 0.66 -6.64
N ILE A 4 11.81 0.60 -7.05
CA ILE A 4 10.81 1.62 -6.74
C ILE A 4 9.82 1.01 -5.75
N VAL A 5 9.53 1.69 -4.65
CA VAL A 5 8.54 1.25 -3.67
C VAL A 5 7.45 2.30 -3.52
N CYS A 6 6.21 1.92 -3.80
CA CYS A 6 5.04 2.76 -3.57
C CYS A 6 4.60 2.64 -2.12
N VAL A 7 4.40 3.77 -1.45
CA VAL A 7 4.01 3.82 -0.04
C VAL A 7 2.86 4.81 0.15
N LYS A 8 1.99 4.53 1.12
CA LYS A 8 0.86 5.40 1.46
C LYS A 8 0.88 5.78 2.92
N GLN A 9 0.64 7.05 3.19
CA GLN A 9 0.29 7.52 4.53
C GLN A 9 -1.19 7.23 4.78
N VAL A 10 -1.50 6.55 5.89
CA VAL A 10 -2.85 6.16 6.27
C VAL A 10 -3.17 6.63 7.68
N PRO A 11 -4.45 6.83 8.02
CA PRO A 11 -4.85 7.09 9.39
C PRO A 11 -4.45 5.95 10.31
N ASP A 12 -3.96 6.27 11.51
CA ASP A 12 -3.73 5.28 12.57
C ASP A 12 -5.06 4.81 13.13
N THR A 13 -5.43 3.57 12.83
CA THR A 13 -6.67 2.94 13.31
C THR A 13 -6.53 2.30 14.68
N SER A 14 -5.34 2.27 15.27
CA SER A 14 -5.08 1.74 16.63
C SER A 14 -5.56 2.70 17.72
N GLY A 15 -5.71 3.99 17.39
CA GLY A 15 -6.20 5.04 18.26
C GLY A 15 -7.72 5.25 18.23
N LYS A 16 -8.20 6.27 18.94
CA LYS A 16 -9.59 6.72 18.84
C LYS A 16 -9.81 7.41 17.50
N VAL A 17 -10.68 6.85 16.68
CA VAL A 17 -11.15 7.50 15.46
C VAL A 17 -11.95 8.75 15.86
N ALA A 18 -11.42 9.93 15.58
CA ALA A 18 -12.13 11.19 15.81
C ALA A 18 -13.18 11.40 14.70
N VAL A 19 -14.40 11.70 15.11
CA VAL A 19 -15.53 11.93 14.20
C VAL A 19 -16.08 13.31 14.46
N ASN A 20 -16.25 14.10 13.41
CA ASN A 20 -16.88 15.42 13.47
C ASN A 20 -18.35 15.32 13.91
N ALA A 21 -18.93 16.44 14.32
CA ALA A 21 -20.32 16.50 14.76
C ALA A 21 -21.34 16.10 13.65
N ASP A 22 -20.95 16.20 12.38
CA ASP A 22 -21.74 15.78 11.22
C ASP A 22 -21.57 14.29 10.84
N GLY A 23 -20.78 13.52 11.63
CA GLY A 23 -20.49 12.11 11.39
C GLY A 23 -19.37 11.83 10.39
N THR A 24 -18.69 12.84 9.87
CA THR A 24 -17.51 12.68 9.02
C THR A 24 -16.26 12.42 9.85
N LEU A 25 -15.25 11.76 9.26
CA LEU A 25 -13.96 11.55 9.93
C LEU A 25 -13.22 12.87 10.08
N ASP A 26 -12.81 13.22 11.30
CA ASP A 26 -11.90 14.33 11.56
C ASP A 26 -10.46 13.88 11.23
N ARG A 27 -10.12 13.94 9.96
CA ARG A 27 -8.78 13.56 9.47
C ARG A 27 -7.68 14.49 9.96
N ALA A 28 -8.00 15.70 10.36
CA ALA A 28 -7.01 16.68 10.81
C ALA A 28 -6.46 16.35 12.22
N SER A 29 -7.28 15.72 13.06
CA SER A 29 -6.89 15.33 14.42
C SER A 29 -6.38 13.87 14.51
N MET A 30 -6.48 13.08 13.43
CA MET A 30 -6.00 11.70 13.41
C MET A 30 -4.49 11.65 13.22
N GLN A 31 -3.82 10.88 14.06
CA GLN A 31 -2.43 10.48 13.79
C GLN A 31 -2.38 9.66 12.50
N THR A 32 -1.32 9.83 11.76
CA THR A 32 -1.08 9.09 10.53
C THR A 32 0.15 8.22 10.67
N ILE A 33 0.13 7.06 10.03
CA ILE A 33 1.24 6.10 9.99
C ILE A 33 1.54 5.72 8.54
N ILE A 34 2.70 5.13 8.32
CA ILE A 34 2.99 4.42 7.07
C ILE A 34 2.11 3.18 7.01
N ASN A 35 1.48 2.92 5.88
CA ASN A 35 0.67 1.71 5.71
C ASN A 35 1.49 0.44 6.05
N PRO A 36 1.02 -0.44 6.94
CA PRO A 36 1.80 -1.59 7.42
C PRO A 36 2.29 -2.53 6.32
N ASP A 37 1.44 -2.87 5.35
CA ASP A 37 1.84 -3.74 4.22
C ASP A 37 2.89 -3.04 3.33
N ASP A 38 2.88 -1.70 3.23
CA ASP A 38 3.91 -0.95 2.50
C ASP A 38 5.25 -0.97 3.25
N MET A 39 5.25 -1.02 4.57
CA MET A 39 6.48 -1.19 5.34
C MET A 39 7.17 -2.52 5.04
N ASN A 40 6.41 -3.60 4.81
CA ASN A 40 6.96 -4.88 4.37
C ASN A 40 7.53 -4.78 2.94
N ALA A 41 6.89 -3.99 2.06
CA ALA A 41 7.41 -3.70 0.73
C ALA A 41 8.73 -2.90 0.79
N VAL A 42 8.82 -1.90 1.66
CA VAL A 42 10.06 -1.14 1.92
C VAL A 42 11.18 -2.05 2.42
N GLU A 43 10.91 -2.91 3.39
CA GLU A 43 11.91 -3.84 3.91
C GLU A 43 12.39 -4.83 2.83
N ALA A 44 11.47 -5.33 1.98
CA ALA A 44 11.86 -6.18 0.84
C ALA A 44 12.79 -5.44 -0.12
N ALA A 45 12.49 -4.17 -0.44
CA ALA A 45 13.33 -3.31 -1.26
C ALA A 45 14.71 -3.07 -0.65
N LEU A 46 14.77 -2.76 0.65
CA LEU A 46 16.03 -2.52 1.38
C LEU A 46 16.86 -3.80 1.52
N SER A 47 16.22 -4.95 1.76
CA SER A 47 16.92 -6.25 1.81
C SER A 47 17.54 -6.63 0.47
N LEU A 48 16.87 -6.34 -0.65
CA LEU A 48 17.45 -6.52 -1.98
C LEU A 48 18.55 -5.49 -2.27
N LYS A 49 18.39 -4.24 -1.82
CA LYS A 49 19.46 -3.23 -1.90
C LYS A 49 20.72 -3.70 -1.18
N ASP A 50 20.61 -4.25 0.02
CA ASP A 50 21.75 -4.75 0.79
C ASP A 50 22.49 -5.87 0.06
N GLN A 51 21.78 -6.70 -0.71
CA GLN A 51 22.35 -7.81 -1.47
C GLN A 51 22.95 -7.37 -2.82
N LEU A 52 22.32 -6.41 -3.50
CA LEU A 52 22.59 -6.10 -4.90
C LEU A 52 23.29 -4.74 -5.10
N GLY A 53 23.32 -3.88 -4.07
CA GLY A 53 23.91 -2.54 -4.15
C GLY A 53 23.13 -1.56 -5.06
N CYS A 54 21.85 -1.84 -5.34
CA CYS A 54 21.03 -1.00 -6.20
C CYS A 54 20.29 0.09 -5.40
N PRO A 55 19.99 1.26 -5.99
CA PRO A 55 19.25 2.32 -5.31
C PRO A 55 17.78 1.98 -5.13
N VAL A 56 17.19 2.45 -4.01
CA VAL A 56 15.77 2.37 -3.68
C VAL A 56 15.14 3.76 -3.73
N ILE A 57 14.02 3.89 -4.44
CA ILE A 57 13.24 5.12 -4.55
C ILE A 57 11.85 4.88 -3.95
N ALA A 58 11.49 5.63 -2.90
CA ALA A 58 10.14 5.63 -2.39
C ALA A 58 9.27 6.64 -3.12
N VAL A 59 8.06 6.24 -3.50
CA VAL A 59 7.06 7.08 -4.17
C VAL A 59 5.78 7.07 -3.35
N SER A 60 5.26 8.25 -3.02
CA SER A 60 3.96 8.38 -2.35
C SER A 60 3.09 9.39 -3.08
N MET A 61 1.83 9.07 -3.26
CA MET A 61 0.82 10.04 -3.72
C MET A 61 0.01 10.53 -2.52
N GLY A 62 0.06 11.82 -2.28
CA GLY A 62 -0.62 12.38 -1.10
C GLY A 62 -0.51 13.90 -0.99
N PRO A 63 -1.11 14.47 0.06
CA PRO A 63 -0.98 15.88 0.36
C PRO A 63 0.45 16.24 0.83
N PRO A 64 0.85 17.53 0.79
CA PRO A 64 2.20 17.95 1.16
C PRO A 64 2.73 17.43 2.50
N PRO A 65 1.92 17.29 3.58
CA PRO A 65 2.40 16.73 4.85
C PRO A 65 2.94 15.29 4.77
N ALA A 66 2.57 14.52 3.74
CA ALA A 66 3.09 13.17 3.53
C ALA A 66 4.62 13.14 3.26
N ALA A 67 5.23 14.29 2.96
CA ALA A 67 6.69 14.41 2.87
C ALA A 67 7.40 13.97 4.16
N GLY A 68 6.81 14.22 5.34
CA GLY A 68 7.37 13.78 6.62
C GLY A 68 7.55 12.27 6.71
N MET A 69 6.55 11.52 6.29
CA MET A 69 6.62 10.05 6.20
C MET A 69 7.74 9.59 5.26
N LEU A 70 7.94 10.27 4.14
CA LEU A 70 9.01 9.93 3.19
C LEU A 70 10.41 10.16 3.78
N LEU A 71 10.58 11.13 4.68
CA LEU A 71 11.85 11.33 5.40
C LEU A 71 12.11 10.17 6.38
N GLU A 72 11.06 9.61 7.02
CA GLU A 72 11.21 8.42 7.86
C GLU A 72 11.75 7.22 7.04
N LEU A 73 11.26 7.03 5.80
CA LEU A 73 11.77 5.99 4.92
C LEU A 73 13.23 6.22 4.50
N LYS A 74 13.63 7.48 4.29
CA LYS A 74 15.05 7.81 4.07
C LYS A 74 15.90 7.47 5.30
N ALA A 75 15.39 7.72 6.50
CA ALA A 75 16.06 7.33 7.74
C ALA A 75 16.21 5.81 7.90
N MET A 76 15.35 5.00 7.26
CA MET A 76 15.47 3.54 7.18
C MET A 76 16.49 3.06 6.14
N GLY A 77 16.88 3.90 5.18
CA GLY A 77 17.89 3.58 4.17
C GLY A 77 17.41 3.71 2.72
N VAL A 78 16.24 4.27 2.46
CA VAL A 78 15.78 4.63 1.11
C VAL A 78 16.65 5.78 0.58
N ASP A 79 17.10 5.69 -0.69
CA ASP A 79 18.05 6.67 -1.26
C ASP A 79 17.33 7.93 -1.73
N LYS A 80 16.19 7.79 -2.37
CA LYS A 80 15.41 8.93 -2.89
C LYS A 80 13.95 8.82 -2.49
N ALA A 81 13.34 9.96 -2.25
CA ALA A 81 11.93 10.07 -1.90
C ALA A 81 11.22 11.02 -2.87
N VAL A 82 10.08 10.58 -3.38
CA VAL A 82 9.26 11.30 -4.36
C VAL A 82 7.84 11.41 -3.85
N LEU A 83 7.35 12.63 -3.74
CA LEU A 83 5.96 12.94 -3.41
C LEU A 83 5.21 13.37 -4.68
N VAL A 84 4.20 12.62 -5.05
CA VAL A 84 3.27 12.96 -6.13
C VAL A 84 2.12 13.75 -5.52
N SER A 85 2.09 15.05 -5.74
CA SER A 85 1.15 15.94 -5.05
C SER A 85 0.68 17.09 -5.91
N ALA A 86 -0.62 17.12 -6.17
CA ALA A 86 -1.31 18.22 -6.84
C ALA A 86 -2.77 18.26 -6.42
N ARG A 87 -3.44 19.41 -6.58
CA ARG A 87 -4.88 19.53 -6.31
C ARG A 87 -5.71 18.68 -7.25
N GLU A 88 -5.28 18.55 -8.48
CA GLU A 88 -5.88 17.75 -9.55
C GLU A 88 -5.92 16.26 -9.23
N PHE A 89 -5.02 15.81 -8.38
CA PHE A 89 -4.92 14.40 -7.94
C PHE A 89 -5.82 14.08 -6.74
N GLY A 90 -6.37 15.11 -6.10
CA GLY A 90 -7.18 14.95 -4.89
C GLY A 90 -8.49 14.19 -5.13
N GLY A 91 -8.83 13.29 -4.20
CA GLY A 91 -10.07 12.49 -4.26
C GLY A 91 -10.06 11.33 -5.27
N SER A 92 -8.91 10.98 -5.81
CA SER A 92 -8.73 9.84 -6.72
C SER A 92 -9.13 8.52 -6.04
N ASP A 93 -9.89 7.71 -6.75
CA ASP A 93 -10.10 6.30 -6.42
C ASP A 93 -8.89 5.44 -6.83
N THR A 94 -9.01 4.11 -6.79
CA THR A 94 -7.91 3.20 -7.15
C THR A 94 -7.51 3.31 -8.62
N PHE A 95 -8.47 3.54 -9.52
CA PHE A 95 -8.21 3.68 -10.94
C PHE A 95 -7.40 4.94 -11.23
N ALA A 96 -7.89 6.10 -10.81
CA ALA A 96 -7.20 7.37 -10.98
C ALA A 96 -5.84 7.40 -10.26
N THR A 97 -5.75 6.86 -9.02
CA THR A 97 -4.50 6.74 -8.27
C THR A 97 -3.47 5.91 -9.03
N SER A 98 -3.86 4.76 -9.58
CA SER A 98 -2.93 3.90 -10.33
C SER A 98 -2.42 4.55 -11.62
N GLN A 99 -3.23 5.38 -12.29
CA GLN A 99 -2.80 6.15 -13.46
C GLN A 99 -1.73 7.19 -13.10
N ILE A 100 -1.99 7.94 -12.05
CA ILE A 100 -1.07 8.99 -11.59
C ILE A 100 0.24 8.38 -11.12
N LEU A 101 0.20 7.29 -10.36
CA LEU A 101 1.40 6.59 -9.90
C LEU A 101 2.16 5.95 -11.06
N ALA A 102 1.49 5.34 -12.04
CA ALA A 102 2.14 4.78 -13.22
C ALA A 102 2.84 5.88 -14.04
N ALA A 103 2.21 7.05 -14.23
CA ALA A 103 2.84 8.19 -14.88
C ALA A 103 4.07 8.71 -14.10
N ALA A 104 3.97 8.78 -12.77
CA ALA A 104 5.09 9.17 -11.93
C ALA A 104 6.26 8.16 -12.02
N ILE A 105 5.98 6.86 -12.03
CA ILE A 105 6.96 5.80 -12.20
C ILE A 105 7.61 5.88 -13.60
N LYS A 106 6.84 6.12 -14.67
CA LYS A 106 7.38 6.37 -16.02
C LYS A 106 8.29 7.60 -16.04
N ASN A 107 7.93 8.67 -15.36
CA ASN A 107 8.75 9.88 -15.24
C ASN A 107 10.11 9.61 -14.58
N LEU A 108 10.15 8.68 -13.61
CA LEU A 108 11.40 8.21 -12.99
C LEU A 108 12.21 7.28 -13.90
N GLY A 109 11.63 6.87 -15.01
CA GLY A 109 12.15 5.85 -15.91
C GLY A 109 11.98 4.44 -15.36
N VAL A 110 11.68 3.49 -16.21
CA VAL A 110 11.64 2.06 -15.87
C VAL A 110 12.57 1.32 -16.82
N ASP A 111 13.60 0.71 -16.26
CA ASP A 111 14.55 -0.10 -17.00
C ASP A 111 14.18 -1.58 -16.93
N LYS A 112 14.70 -2.38 -17.85
CA LYS A 112 14.40 -3.82 -17.97
C LYS A 112 14.73 -4.64 -16.71
N ASP A 113 15.61 -4.14 -15.85
CA ASP A 113 16.07 -4.86 -14.64
C ASP A 113 15.41 -4.35 -13.35
N ASP A 114 14.48 -3.39 -13.46
CA ASP A 114 13.86 -2.74 -12.31
C ASP A 114 12.78 -3.59 -11.65
N ILE A 115 12.59 -3.38 -10.35
CA ILE A 115 11.54 -4.02 -9.56
C ILE A 115 10.70 -2.93 -8.90
N ILE A 116 9.38 -3.06 -8.98
CA ILE A 116 8.43 -2.18 -8.31
C ILE A 116 7.76 -2.95 -7.18
N PHE A 117 7.74 -2.37 -5.99
CA PHE A 117 7.06 -2.91 -4.83
C PHE A 117 5.90 -2.04 -4.41
N CYS A 118 4.84 -2.68 -3.94
CA CYS A 118 3.72 -2.09 -3.21
C CYS A 118 3.41 -2.98 -2.01
N GLY A 119 2.76 -2.45 -0.98
CA GLY A 119 2.01 -3.29 -0.06
C GLY A 119 0.83 -3.94 -0.76
N ARG A 120 0.30 -5.01 -0.19
CA ARG A 120 -0.90 -5.69 -0.72
C ARG A 120 -2.06 -4.73 -0.87
N GLN A 121 -2.31 -3.92 0.16
CA GLN A 121 -3.42 -2.97 0.23
C GLN A 121 -3.14 -1.88 1.26
N ALA A 122 -3.87 -0.77 1.19
CA ALA A 122 -3.91 0.24 2.22
C ALA A 122 -5.02 -0.08 3.23
N ILE A 123 -4.73 0.02 4.54
CA ILE A 123 -5.66 -0.35 5.62
C ILE A 123 -6.88 0.56 5.76
N ASP A 124 -6.87 1.72 5.09
CA ASP A 124 -7.99 2.66 5.07
C ASP A 124 -9.01 2.39 3.97
N GLY A 125 -8.66 1.60 2.95
CA GLY A 125 -9.53 1.31 1.81
C GLY A 125 -9.73 -0.16 1.50
N ASP A 126 -8.81 -1.03 1.91
CA ASP A 126 -8.85 -2.51 1.79
C ASP A 126 -9.17 -3.06 0.38
N THR A 127 -8.77 -2.34 -0.68
CA THR A 127 -9.14 -2.71 -2.06
C THR A 127 -8.17 -3.69 -2.72
N ALA A 128 -6.89 -3.68 -2.34
CA ALA A 128 -5.80 -4.47 -2.94
C ALA A 128 -5.67 -4.31 -4.48
N GLN A 129 -6.04 -3.16 -5.03
CA GLN A 129 -6.15 -2.93 -6.48
C GLN A 129 -5.02 -2.09 -7.06
N VAL A 130 -4.48 -1.12 -6.32
CA VAL A 130 -3.57 -0.09 -6.87
C VAL A 130 -2.30 -0.71 -7.46
N GLY A 131 -1.65 -1.64 -6.75
CA GLY A 131 -0.45 -2.32 -7.26
C GLY A 131 -0.68 -3.03 -8.59
N PRO A 132 -1.62 -3.99 -8.69
CA PRO A 132 -1.96 -4.66 -9.95
C PRO A 132 -2.36 -3.69 -11.08
N GLN A 133 -3.11 -2.62 -10.78
CA GLN A 133 -3.48 -1.62 -11.77
C GLN A 133 -2.29 -0.79 -12.27
N ILE A 134 -1.31 -0.48 -11.40
CA ILE A 134 -0.05 0.15 -11.84
C ILE A 134 0.68 -0.76 -12.82
N ALA A 135 0.80 -2.06 -12.50
CA ALA A 135 1.48 -3.02 -13.37
C ALA A 135 0.82 -3.10 -14.76
N GLU A 136 -0.51 -3.15 -14.82
CA GLU A 136 -1.27 -3.14 -16.07
C GLU A 136 -0.99 -1.87 -16.89
N LYS A 137 -0.98 -0.70 -16.27
CA LYS A 137 -0.70 0.58 -16.94
C LYS A 137 0.75 0.74 -17.39
N LEU A 138 1.67 0.04 -16.76
CA LEU A 138 3.07 -0.04 -17.15
C LEU A 138 3.36 -1.19 -18.13
N GLU A 139 2.37 -2.03 -18.42
CA GLU A 139 2.48 -3.23 -19.27
C GLU A 139 3.58 -4.19 -18.79
N ILE A 140 3.70 -4.36 -17.46
CA ILE A 140 4.68 -5.25 -16.84
C ILE A 140 3.99 -6.38 -16.07
N PRO A 141 4.63 -7.56 -15.95
CA PRO A 141 4.10 -8.64 -15.14
C PRO A 141 4.02 -8.26 -13.65
N GLN A 142 3.06 -8.89 -12.93
CA GLN A 142 2.92 -8.69 -11.49
C GLN A 142 2.69 -10.00 -10.75
N VAL A 143 3.12 -10.04 -9.47
CA VAL A 143 2.77 -11.11 -8.53
C VAL A 143 2.24 -10.47 -7.25
N SER A 144 1.03 -10.86 -6.86
CA SER A 144 0.38 -10.37 -5.64
C SER A 144 0.57 -11.34 -4.46
N TYR A 145 0.39 -10.83 -3.23
CA TYR A 145 0.47 -11.59 -1.97
C TYR A 145 1.81 -12.30 -1.77
N VAL A 146 2.90 -11.55 -1.96
CA VAL A 146 4.27 -12.07 -1.92
C VAL A 146 4.73 -12.32 -0.48
N ALA A 147 5.13 -13.57 -0.19
CA ALA A 147 5.60 -14.05 1.12
C ALA A 147 7.08 -14.51 1.14
N ASP A 148 7.73 -14.65 -0.02
CA ASP A 148 9.17 -14.89 -0.15
C ASP A 148 9.65 -14.47 -1.53
N ILE A 149 10.88 -13.97 -1.63
CA ILE A 149 11.49 -13.51 -2.89
C ILE A 149 12.93 -13.98 -2.95
N ARG A 150 13.30 -14.55 -4.09
CA ARG A 150 14.70 -14.85 -4.44
C ARG A 150 14.97 -14.35 -5.85
N LYS A 151 16.05 -13.57 -6.00
CA LYS A 151 16.48 -13.04 -7.28
C LYS A 151 17.67 -13.84 -7.81
N ASP A 152 17.58 -14.27 -9.07
CA ASP A 152 18.66 -14.91 -9.80
C ASP A 152 18.70 -14.33 -11.23
N GLY A 153 19.75 -13.58 -11.54
CA GLY A 153 19.83 -12.82 -12.79
C GLY A 153 18.64 -11.89 -12.98
N ASP A 154 17.96 -11.99 -14.10
CA ASP A 154 16.77 -11.19 -14.44
C ASP A 154 15.45 -11.86 -13.99
N THR A 155 15.54 -12.99 -13.31
CA THR A 155 14.39 -13.78 -12.86
C THR A 155 14.24 -13.67 -11.34
N LEU A 156 12.98 -13.51 -10.90
CA LEU A 156 12.58 -13.62 -9.50
C LEU A 156 11.78 -14.89 -9.32
N THR A 157 12.16 -15.68 -8.33
CA THR A 157 11.33 -16.79 -7.82
C THR A 157 10.59 -16.28 -6.60
N VAL A 158 9.28 -16.23 -6.68
CA VAL A 158 8.39 -15.60 -5.71
C VAL A 158 7.45 -16.64 -5.13
N LYS A 159 7.30 -16.64 -3.81
CA LYS A 159 6.29 -17.42 -3.11
C LYS A 159 5.04 -16.55 -2.91
N ARG A 160 3.97 -16.88 -3.63
CA ARG A 160 2.68 -16.23 -3.53
C ARG A 160 1.80 -16.97 -2.52
N MET A 161 1.26 -16.26 -1.53
CA MET A 161 0.31 -16.83 -0.57
C MET A 161 -1.08 -16.98 -1.19
N LEU A 162 -1.75 -18.08 -0.88
CA LEU A 162 -3.15 -18.38 -1.21
C LEU A 162 -3.92 -18.67 0.08
N GLU A 163 -5.24 -18.84 -0.01
CA GLU A 163 -6.07 -19.12 1.18
C GLU A 163 -5.72 -20.45 1.86
N ASP A 164 -5.40 -21.47 1.07
CA ASP A 164 -5.14 -22.84 1.52
C ASP A 164 -3.71 -23.31 1.28
N GLY A 165 -2.78 -22.40 0.95
CA GLY A 165 -1.39 -22.76 0.68
C GLY A 165 -0.60 -21.66 0.02
N TYR A 166 0.30 -22.04 -0.87
CA TYR A 166 1.13 -21.10 -1.64
C TYR A 166 1.46 -21.64 -3.04
N MET A 167 1.78 -20.71 -3.91
CA MET A 167 2.27 -20.98 -5.25
C MET A 167 3.66 -20.40 -5.42
N THR A 168 4.58 -21.17 -6.01
CA THR A 168 5.88 -20.65 -6.44
C THR A 168 5.78 -20.20 -7.88
N VAL A 169 6.09 -18.93 -8.12
CA VAL A 169 5.98 -18.28 -9.43
C VAL A 169 7.35 -17.77 -9.83
N GLN A 170 7.73 -17.94 -11.08
CA GLN A 170 8.86 -17.25 -11.68
C GLN A 170 8.37 -16.08 -12.51
N VAL A 171 8.97 -14.91 -12.30
CA VAL A 171 8.65 -13.68 -13.02
C VAL A 171 9.95 -13.00 -13.46
N GLN A 172 9.96 -12.46 -14.68
CA GLN A 172 11.08 -11.68 -15.20
C GLN A 172 10.91 -10.20 -14.85
N THR A 173 12.02 -9.50 -14.68
CA THR A 173 12.05 -8.04 -14.57
C THR A 173 11.87 -7.39 -15.95
N PRO A 174 11.31 -6.16 -16.06
CA PRO A 174 10.74 -5.40 -14.95
C PRO A 174 9.42 -6.02 -14.48
N CYS A 175 9.14 -5.99 -13.19
CA CYS A 175 7.90 -6.53 -12.64
C CYS A 175 7.44 -5.75 -11.41
N LEU A 176 6.16 -5.94 -11.03
CA LEU A 176 5.59 -5.37 -9.82
C LEU A 176 5.19 -6.48 -8.84
N LEU A 177 5.55 -6.30 -7.58
CA LEU A 177 5.25 -7.24 -6.49
C LEU A 177 4.43 -6.55 -5.41
N THR A 178 3.32 -7.19 -4.95
CA THR A 178 2.59 -6.70 -3.79
C THR A 178 2.86 -7.56 -2.55
N CYS A 179 3.40 -6.93 -1.50
CA CYS A 179 3.93 -7.58 -0.32
C CYS A 179 2.89 -7.74 0.78
N ILE A 180 3.00 -8.82 1.54
CA ILE A 180 2.22 -9.08 2.75
C ILE A 180 3.14 -9.15 3.97
N LYS A 181 2.55 -9.06 5.17
CA LYS A 181 3.31 -9.03 6.43
C LYS A 181 4.15 -10.29 6.69
N GLU A 182 3.79 -11.43 6.09
CA GLU A 182 4.49 -12.69 6.23
C GLU A 182 5.85 -12.71 5.50
N LEU A 183 6.12 -11.72 4.64
CA LEU A 183 7.35 -11.64 3.86
C LEU A 183 8.59 -11.36 4.73
N ASN A 184 8.47 -10.42 5.67
CA ASN A 184 9.60 -9.96 6.47
C ASN A 184 9.14 -9.17 7.71
N THR A 185 10.12 -8.77 8.52
CA THR A 185 9.91 -7.82 9.62
C THR A 185 10.66 -6.53 9.28
N PRO A 186 9.96 -5.38 9.12
CA PRO A 186 10.60 -4.11 8.81
C PRO A 186 11.66 -3.70 9.82
N ARG A 187 12.79 -3.20 9.32
CA ARG A 187 13.87 -2.64 10.15
C ARG A 187 13.46 -1.29 10.75
N TYR A 188 14.14 -0.91 11.84
CA TYR A 188 14.01 0.43 12.40
C TYR A 188 14.89 1.44 11.67
N MET A 189 14.55 2.71 11.83
CA MET A 189 15.43 3.83 11.45
C MET A 189 16.74 3.75 12.21
N THR A 190 17.85 4.12 11.57
CA THR A 190 19.14 4.24 12.23
C THR A 190 19.34 5.67 12.75
N ILE A 191 20.13 5.83 13.82
CA ILE A 191 20.47 7.17 14.35
C ILE A 191 21.10 8.03 13.26
N ARG A 192 22.02 7.49 12.48
CA ARG A 192 22.63 8.19 11.36
C ARG A 192 21.60 8.54 10.28
N GLY A 193 20.72 7.58 9.94
CA GLY A 193 19.64 7.84 8.98
C GLY A 193 18.72 8.96 9.40
N ILE A 194 18.38 9.06 10.69
CA ILE A 194 17.56 10.16 11.23
C ILE A 194 18.28 11.51 11.09
N LEU A 195 19.59 11.55 11.33
CA LEU A 195 20.39 12.78 11.23
C LEU A 195 20.60 13.23 9.77
N ASP A 196 20.63 12.30 8.84
CA ASP A 196 20.97 12.55 7.44
C ASP A 196 19.72 12.58 6.51
N CYS A 197 18.51 12.23 6.98
CA CYS A 197 17.32 12.01 6.15
C CYS A 197 16.85 13.26 5.38
N ASP A 198 17.14 14.46 5.87
CA ASP A 198 16.78 15.74 5.26
C ASP A 198 17.94 16.38 4.44
N SER A 199 19.08 15.70 4.35
CA SER A 199 20.24 16.18 3.59
C SER A 199 19.92 16.42 2.11
N GLU A 200 19.00 15.64 1.55
CA GLU A 200 18.41 15.84 0.23
C GLU A 200 16.89 16.01 0.35
N PRO A 201 16.31 17.02 -0.29
CA PRO A 201 14.88 17.28 -0.20
C PRO A 201 14.07 16.16 -0.87
N VAL A 202 12.83 15.97 -0.41
CA VAL A 202 11.84 15.13 -1.09
C VAL A 202 11.52 15.80 -2.43
N THR A 203 11.66 15.03 -3.52
CA THR A 203 11.29 15.51 -4.86
C THR A 203 9.78 15.56 -4.97
N VAL A 204 9.23 16.67 -5.43
CA VAL A 204 7.77 16.80 -5.65
C VAL A 204 7.48 16.73 -7.15
N LEU A 205 6.63 15.78 -7.54
CA LEU A 205 6.03 15.72 -8.88
C LEU A 205 4.60 16.25 -8.78
N ASP A 206 4.39 17.42 -9.31
CA ASP A 206 3.08 18.06 -9.41
C ASP A 206 2.37 17.72 -10.74
N TYR A 207 1.18 18.29 -10.95
CA TYR A 207 0.44 18.11 -12.19
C TYR A 207 1.26 18.53 -13.41
N ASN A 208 2.00 19.64 -13.35
CA ASN A 208 2.80 20.12 -14.49
C ASN A 208 3.94 19.18 -14.87
N ALA A 209 4.51 18.48 -13.90
CA ALA A 209 5.56 17.49 -14.13
C ALA A 209 5.05 16.25 -14.87
N LEU A 210 3.74 15.93 -14.74
CA LEU A 210 3.16 14.68 -15.25
C LEU A 210 2.15 14.87 -16.39
N LYS A 211 1.62 16.08 -16.63
CA LYS A 211 0.52 16.36 -17.54
C LYS A 211 0.71 15.94 -19.00
N ASP A 212 1.97 15.78 -19.42
CA ASP A 212 2.31 15.39 -20.80
C ASP A 212 2.35 13.86 -20.98
N ASP A 213 2.21 13.06 -19.89
CA ASP A 213 2.06 11.60 -19.99
C ASP A 213 0.63 11.25 -20.43
N PRO A 214 0.44 10.33 -21.40
CA PRO A 214 -0.88 9.91 -21.88
C PRO A 214 -1.82 9.36 -20.81
N LEU A 215 -1.30 8.93 -19.66
CA LEU A 215 -2.12 8.47 -18.52
C LEU A 215 -2.75 9.64 -17.73
N ILE A 216 -2.30 10.88 -17.95
CA ILE A 216 -2.75 12.06 -17.18
C ILE A 216 -3.74 12.88 -18.01
N GLU A 217 -4.91 12.33 -18.19
CA GLU A 217 -6.05 13.06 -18.78
C GLU A 217 -6.90 13.65 -17.67
N VAL A 218 -7.29 14.92 -17.80
CA VAL A 218 -8.06 15.66 -16.77
C VAL A 218 -9.34 14.96 -16.36
N ASP A 219 -9.98 14.26 -17.31
CA ASP A 219 -11.26 13.58 -17.11
C ASP A 219 -11.09 12.17 -16.52
N THR A 220 -9.86 11.69 -16.33
CA THR A 220 -9.56 10.34 -15.78
C THR A 220 -8.74 10.37 -14.49
N ILE A 221 -8.45 11.56 -13.94
CA ILE A 221 -7.71 11.75 -12.69
C ILE A 221 -8.54 12.53 -11.66
N GLY A 222 -8.12 12.44 -10.40
CA GLY A 222 -8.77 13.12 -9.30
C GLY A 222 -10.20 12.63 -9.03
N LEU A 223 -10.94 13.41 -8.25
CA LEU A 223 -12.33 13.06 -7.88
C LEU A 223 -13.26 12.96 -9.10
N LYS A 224 -13.10 13.83 -10.08
CA LYS A 224 -13.98 13.85 -11.27
C LYS A 224 -13.69 12.68 -12.21
N GLY A 225 -12.44 12.28 -12.32
CA GLY A 225 -12.02 11.16 -13.17
C GLY A 225 -12.14 9.80 -12.51
N SER A 226 -12.55 9.75 -11.25
CA SER A 226 -12.72 8.50 -10.50
C SER A 226 -14.02 7.80 -10.84
N PRO A 227 -13.99 6.56 -11.38
CA PRO A 227 -15.20 5.77 -11.61
C PRO A 227 -15.99 5.46 -10.35
N THR A 228 -15.34 5.44 -9.19
CA THR A 228 -15.95 5.13 -7.89
C THR A 228 -16.08 6.39 -7.04
N ASN A 229 -17.27 6.61 -6.48
CA ASN A 229 -17.53 7.73 -5.58
C ASN A 229 -18.18 7.25 -4.30
N ILE A 230 -17.75 7.81 -3.16
CA ILE A 230 -18.36 7.53 -1.87
C ILE A 230 -19.73 8.20 -1.80
N TYR A 231 -20.78 7.40 -1.78
CA TYR A 231 -22.14 7.90 -1.62
C TYR A 231 -22.44 8.32 -0.18
N LYS A 232 -22.03 7.51 0.81
CA LYS A 232 -22.30 7.75 2.23
C LYS A 232 -21.28 7.04 3.11
N SER A 233 -20.75 7.73 4.10
CA SER A 233 -19.99 7.16 5.21
C SER A 233 -20.85 7.11 6.48
N PHE A 234 -20.73 6.07 7.27
CA PHE A 234 -21.40 5.96 8.56
C PHE A 234 -20.61 5.08 9.51
N THR A 235 -20.75 5.32 10.80
CA THR A 235 -20.20 4.45 11.82
C THR A 235 -21.18 3.30 12.06
N PRO A 236 -20.77 2.02 11.92
CA PRO A 236 -21.65 0.91 12.22
C PRO A 236 -22.18 0.99 13.65
N PRO A 237 -23.44 0.65 13.90
CA PRO A 237 -23.97 0.56 15.28
C PRO A 237 -23.17 -0.49 16.05
N ARG A 238 -22.94 -0.24 17.34
CA ARG A 238 -22.29 -1.23 18.20
C ARG A 238 -23.09 -2.53 18.17
N LYS A 239 -22.40 -3.66 18.03
CA LYS A 239 -23.03 -4.98 18.18
C LYS A 239 -23.66 -5.05 19.57
N GLY A 240 -24.84 -5.62 19.66
CA GLY A 240 -25.49 -5.86 20.94
C GLY A 240 -24.68 -6.77 21.87
N SER A 241 -25.18 -7.01 23.06
CA SER A 241 -24.52 -7.84 24.09
C SER A 241 -24.29 -9.30 23.68
N GLY A 242 -24.80 -9.71 22.51
CA GLY A 242 -24.75 -11.11 22.07
C GLY A 242 -25.76 -11.98 22.79
N MET A 243 -25.63 -13.29 22.65
CA MET A 243 -26.42 -14.30 23.35
C MET A 243 -25.49 -15.16 24.20
N MET A 244 -25.74 -15.18 25.50
CA MET A 244 -25.05 -16.11 26.40
C MET A 244 -25.74 -17.48 26.33
N LEU A 245 -24.95 -18.53 26.11
CA LEU A 245 -25.45 -19.91 26.15
C LEU A 245 -25.24 -20.42 27.55
N GLU A 246 -26.32 -20.93 28.16
CA GLU A 246 -26.29 -21.46 29.51
C GLU A 246 -26.48 -22.98 29.49
N GLY A 247 -25.89 -23.67 30.48
CA GLY A 247 -25.99 -25.11 30.64
C GLY A 247 -24.62 -25.78 30.88
N SER A 248 -24.61 -27.10 30.87
CA SER A 248 -23.40 -27.91 30.91
C SER A 248 -22.56 -27.70 29.63
N GLY A 249 -21.26 -28.01 29.68
CA GLY A 249 -20.37 -27.87 28.51
C GLY A 249 -20.90 -28.59 27.26
N ARG A 250 -21.55 -29.74 27.42
CA ARG A 250 -22.15 -30.48 26.29
C ARG A 250 -23.38 -29.77 25.74
N GLU A 251 -24.27 -29.32 26.60
CA GLU A 251 -25.51 -28.63 26.20
C GLU A 251 -25.18 -27.30 25.46
N THR A 252 -24.20 -26.53 25.96
CA THR A 252 -23.79 -25.29 25.30
C THR A 252 -23.16 -25.53 23.93
N VAL A 253 -22.39 -26.63 23.76
CA VAL A 253 -21.85 -27.03 22.47
C VAL A 253 -22.93 -27.42 21.48
N GLU A 254 -23.95 -28.22 21.94
CA GLU A 254 -25.08 -28.63 21.09
C GLU A 254 -25.92 -27.41 20.65
N GLN A 255 -26.16 -26.45 21.57
CA GLN A 255 -26.85 -25.20 21.25
C GLN A 255 -26.04 -24.37 20.21
N LEU A 256 -24.72 -24.20 20.43
CA LEU A 256 -23.86 -23.47 19.50
C LEU A 256 -23.86 -24.12 18.12
N PHE A 257 -23.72 -25.44 18.08
CA PHE A 257 -23.75 -26.19 16.83
C PHE A 257 -25.08 -26.00 16.08
N GLY A 258 -26.21 -26.08 16.80
CA GLY A 258 -27.52 -25.84 16.21
C GLY A 258 -27.68 -24.42 15.64
N ILE A 259 -27.17 -23.41 16.35
CA ILE A 259 -27.19 -22.00 15.87
C ILE A 259 -26.34 -21.81 14.61
N LEU A 260 -25.12 -22.37 14.58
CA LEU A 260 -24.23 -22.28 13.45
C LEU A 260 -24.78 -23.01 12.22
N SER A 261 -25.33 -24.22 12.41
CA SER A 261 -25.97 -24.99 11.34
C SER A 261 -27.23 -24.30 10.80
N ALA A 262 -28.06 -23.73 11.64
CA ALA A 262 -29.23 -22.98 11.21
C ALA A 262 -28.88 -21.70 10.40
N LYS A 263 -27.70 -21.17 10.60
CA LYS A 263 -27.14 -20.02 9.84
C LYS A 263 -26.31 -20.44 8.64
N HIS A 264 -26.22 -21.72 8.33
CA HIS A 264 -25.37 -22.26 7.24
C HIS A 264 -23.91 -21.82 7.32
N ILE A 265 -23.37 -21.70 8.53
CA ILE A 265 -21.96 -21.38 8.75
C ILE A 265 -21.11 -22.67 8.77
N ILE A 266 -21.73 -23.76 9.25
CA ILE A 266 -21.19 -25.13 9.25
C ILE A 266 -22.25 -26.09 8.74
#